data_05c383b90b24634e66c26cc2b90b784f
#
_entry.id   05c383b90b24634e66c26cc2b90b784f
#
_cell.length_a   1.000
_cell.length_b   1.000
_cell.length_c   1.000
_cell.angle_alpha   90.00
_cell.angle_beta   90.00
_cell.angle_gamma   90.00
#
_symmetry.space_group_name_H-M   'P 1'
#
loop_
_entity.id
_entity.type
_entity.pdbx_description
1 polymer ?
#
loop_
_entity_poly.entity_id
_entity_poly.type
_entity_poly.pdbx_seq_one_letter_code
_entity_poly.pdbx_strand_id
1 'polypeptide(L)'
;MPIVLTDEMKVHLANALNDNFPALIASIDEDGMPWQSFYGSLHVYDEQSIAFWIRDPNSRMMQRILHNGHLSILYRNSKEKIIWQFHGNAKIIDNADISEVIYNGIHPGEQAKDPDKLGAAVLVEISIVLQGSKVIMEL
;
A
#
# COMPACT_ATOMS: atom_id res chain seq x y z
N MET A 1 -3.45 -15.36 -14.57
CA MET A 1 -3.92 -14.02 -14.98
C MET A 1 -2.85 -12.99 -14.64
N PRO A 2 -2.45 -12.13 -15.56
CA PRO A 2 -1.49 -11.08 -15.24
C PRO A 2 -2.06 -10.11 -14.21
N ILE A 3 -1.20 -9.28 -13.64
CA ILE A 3 -1.63 -8.27 -12.67
C ILE A 3 -2.25 -7.09 -13.43
N VAL A 4 -3.55 -6.91 -13.26
CA VAL A 4 -4.30 -5.75 -13.75
C VAL A 4 -5.26 -5.34 -12.64
N LEU A 5 -4.83 -4.39 -11.82
CA LEU A 5 -5.64 -3.87 -10.72
C LEU A 5 -6.89 -3.20 -11.30
N THR A 6 -8.05 -3.58 -10.80
CA THR A 6 -9.34 -3.17 -11.39
C THR A 6 -9.76 -1.77 -10.95
N ASP A 7 -10.69 -1.15 -11.68
CA ASP A 7 -11.27 0.13 -11.28
C ASP A 7 -11.97 0.03 -9.92
N GLU A 8 -12.59 -1.11 -9.63
CA GLU A 8 -13.22 -1.36 -8.33
C GLU A 8 -12.18 -1.33 -7.21
N MET A 9 -11.03 -1.98 -7.40
CA MET A 9 -9.92 -1.94 -6.44
C MET A 9 -9.41 -0.51 -6.23
N LYS A 10 -9.26 0.23 -7.32
CA LYS A 10 -8.80 1.62 -7.28
C LYS A 10 -9.74 2.49 -6.44
N VAL A 11 -11.05 2.38 -6.69
CA VAL A 11 -12.05 3.17 -5.97
C VAL A 11 -12.08 2.80 -4.49
N HIS A 12 -12.12 1.51 -4.16
CA HIS A 12 -12.20 1.08 -2.76
C HIS A 12 -10.94 1.43 -1.97
N LEU A 13 -9.76 1.26 -2.55
CA LEU A 13 -8.52 1.62 -1.87
C LEU A 13 -8.42 3.13 -1.68
N ALA A 14 -8.83 3.94 -2.66
CA ALA A 14 -8.83 5.39 -2.54
C ALA A 14 -9.78 5.89 -1.44
N ASN A 15 -10.90 5.19 -1.22
CA ASN A 15 -11.93 5.57 -0.25
C ASN A 15 -11.83 4.80 1.06
N ALA A 16 -10.82 3.96 1.24
CA ALA A 16 -10.70 3.06 2.39
C ALA A 16 -10.77 3.81 3.72
N LEU A 17 -10.10 4.94 3.83
CA LEU A 17 -10.09 5.74 5.06
C LEU A 17 -11.45 6.37 5.33
N ASN A 18 -12.09 6.96 4.31
CA ASN A 18 -13.42 7.56 4.43
C ASN A 18 -14.49 6.51 4.76
N ASP A 19 -14.35 5.32 4.20
CA ASP A 19 -15.31 4.23 4.39
C ASP A 19 -15.11 3.50 5.72
N ASN A 20 -14.08 3.87 6.49
CA ASN A 20 -13.73 3.22 7.76
C ASN A 20 -13.25 1.77 7.60
N PHE A 21 -12.69 1.44 6.45
CA PHE A 21 -12.07 0.15 6.17
C PHE A 21 -10.61 0.34 5.73
N PRO A 22 -9.75 0.90 6.59
CA PRO A 22 -8.36 1.14 6.21
C PRO A 22 -7.63 -0.17 5.93
N ALA A 23 -6.72 -0.14 4.96
CA ALA A 23 -5.95 -1.31 4.60
C ALA A 23 -4.84 -1.57 5.62
N LEU A 24 -4.55 -2.85 5.82
CA LEU A 24 -3.52 -3.34 6.73
C LEU A 24 -2.31 -3.76 5.91
N ILE A 25 -1.12 -3.30 6.30
CA ILE A 25 0.14 -3.71 5.66
C ILE A 25 0.93 -4.58 6.61
N ALA A 26 1.33 -5.76 6.13
CA ALA A 26 2.26 -6.65 6.82
C ALA A 26 3.63 -6.56 6.17
N SER A 27 4.68 -6.50 6.98
CA SER A 27 6.08 -6.46 6.56
C SER A 27 6.90 -7.37 7.47
N ILE A 28 8.15 -7.64 7.08
CA ILE A 28 9.00 -8.63 7.76
C ILE A 28 10.28 -7.95 8.23
N ASP A 29 10.70 -8.19 9.47
CA ASP A 29 11.96 -7.69 9.99
C ASP A 29 13.13 -8.63 9.67
N GLU A 30 14.31 -8.29 10.15
CA GLU A 30 15.55 -9.05 9.91
C GLU A 30 15.49 -10.48 10.42
N ASP A 31 14.69 -10.73 11.46
CA ASP A 31 14.55 -12.04 12.09
C ASP A 31 13.41 -12.85 11.46
N GLY A 32 12.77 -12.32 10.40
CA GLY A 32 11.63 -12.97 9.77
C GLY A 32 10.33 -12.78 10.51
N MET A 33 10.29 -11.90 11.52
CA MET A 33 9.08 -11.63 12.28
C MET A 33 8.16 -10.71 11.48
N PRO A 34 6.88 -11.08 11.31
CA PRO A 34 5.91 -10.22 10.62
C PRO A 34 5.41 -9.12 11.56
N TRP A 35 5.26 -7.93 10.99
CA TRP A 35 4.69 -6.75 11.64
C TRP A 35 3.53 -6.25 10.79
N GLN A 36 2.52 -5.68 11.42
CA GLN A 36 1.37 -5.16 10.67
C GLN A 36 0.89 -3.84 11.26
N SER A 37 0.43 -2.96 10.37
CA SER A 37 -0.12 -1.64 10.73
C SER A 37 -1.12 -1.21 9.69
N PHE A 38 -2.08 -0.39 10.11
CA PHE A 38 -3.00 0.27 9.18
C PHE A 38 -2.32 1.48 8.56
N TYR A 39 -2.53 1.68 7.25
CA TYR A 39 -2.04 2.85 6.52
C TYR A 39 -3.19 3.48 5.73
N GLY A 40 -3.52 4.73 6.06
CA GLY A 40 -4.58 5.46 5.38
C GLY A 40 -4.18 6.09 4.05
N SER A 41 -2.89 6.04 3.71
CA SER A 41 -2.36 6.68 2.50
C SER A 41 -2.32 5.78 1.27
N LEU A 42 -2.79 4.54 1.38
CA LEU A 42 -2.78 3.58 0.27
C LEU A 42 -3.67 4.02 -0.89
N HIS A 43 -3.14 3.88 -2.10
CA HIS A 43 -3.92 4.07 -3.32
C HIS A 43 -3.26 3.31 -4.48
N VAL A 44 -4.05 3.00 -5.50
CA VAL A 44 -3.52 2.37 -6.72
C VAL A 44 -2.74 3.42 -7.51
N TYR A 45 -1.49 3.13 -7.81
CA TYR A 45 -0.63 4.02 -8.59
C TYR A 45 -0.81 3.79 -10.10
N ASP A 46 -0.75 2.53 -10.52
CA ASP A 46 -1.03 2.11 -11.89
C ASP A 46 -1.66 0.70 -11.87
N GLU A 47 -1.82 0.07 -13.03
CA GLU A 47 -2.47 -1.24 -13.12
C GLU A 47 -1.71 -2.35 -12.41
N GLN A 48 -0.45 -2.14 -12.04
CA GLN A 48 0.42 -3.17 -11.48
C GLN A 48 0.98 -2.82 -10.12
N SER A 49 0.71 -1.62 -9.62
CA SER A 49 1.33 -1.16 -8.38
C SER A 49 0.41 -0.34 -7.50
N ILE A 50 0.69 -0.44 -6.20
CA ILE A 50 0.01 0.30 -5.14
C ILE A 50 1.05 1.19 -4.46
N ALA A 51 0.67 2.41 -4.12
CA ALA A 51 1.55 3.37 -3.46
C ALA A 51 1.03 3.75 -2.08
N PHE A 52 1.94 4.16 -1.20
CA PHE A 52 1.58 4.74 0.08
C PHE A 52 2.70 5.65 0.58
N TRP A 53 2.46 6.31 1.70
CA TRP A 53 3.38 7.29 2.26
C TRP A 53 3.78 6.91 3.67
N ILE A 54 5.08 6.93 3.96
CA ILE A 54 5.63 6.74 5.30
C ILE A 54 5.99 8.13 5.82
N ARG A 55 5.31 8.58 6.88
CA ARG A 55 5.52 9.94 7.44
C ARG A 55 6.88 10.10 8.10
N ASP A 56 7.34 9.08 8.81
CA ASP A 56 8.61 9.11 9.50
C ASP A 56 9.65 8.29 8.72
N PRO A 57 10.62 8.96 8.05
CA PRO A 57 11.64 8.25 7.28
C PRO A 57 12.60 7.43 8.15
N ASN A 58 12.57 7.61 9.47
CA ASN A 58 13.37 6.83 10.42
C ASN A 58 12.57 5.75 11.13
N SER A 59 11.36 5.46 10.65
CA SER A 59 10.48 4.47 11.27
C SER A 59 10.99 3.04 11.08
N ARG A 60 10.47 2.13 11.90
CA ARG A 60 10.76 0.69 11.77
C ARG A 60 10.24 0.15 10.44
N MET A 61 9.10 0.65 9.95
CA MET A 61 8.57 0.25 8.64
C MET A 61 9.55 0.56 7.52
N MET A 62 10.15 1.75 7.54
CA MET A 62 11.19 2.13 6.60
C MET A 62 12.35 1.14 6.64
N GLN A 63 12.84 0.81 7.84
CA GLN A 63 13.94 -0.11 8.02
C GLN A 63 13.61 -1.51 7.51
N ARG A 64 12.39 -1.99 7.78
CA ARG A 64 11.96 -3.31 7.29
C ARG A 64 11.93 -3.34 5.75
N ILE A 65 11.39 -2.32 5.11
CA ILE A 65 11.32 -2.25 3.65
C ILE A 65 12.73 -2.22 3.04
N LEU A 66 13.63 -1.44 3.62
CA LEU A 66 15.02 -1.36 3.13
C LEU A 66 15.74 -2.70 3.27
N HIS A 67 15.42 -3.49 4.30
CA HIS A 67 16.00 -4.80 4.50
C HIS A 67 15.33 -5.86 3.61
N ASN A 68 14.00 -5.86 3.56
CA ASN A 68 13.21 -6.83 2.78
C ASN A 68 11.93 -6.15 2.31
N GLY A 69 11.82 -5.94 1.01
CA GLY A 69 10.68 -5.23 0.42
C GLY A 69 9.40 -6.04 0.32
N HIS A 70 9.41 -7.32 0.67
CA HIS A 70 8.20 -8.15 0.59
C HIS A 70 7.13 -7.64 1.54
N LEU A 71 5.96 -7.32 1.00
CA LEU A 71 4.80 -6.84 1.76
C LEU A 71 3.57 -7.62 1.38
N SER A 72 2.62 -7.69 2.31
CA SER A 72 1.25 -8.04 1.97
C SER A 72 0.31 -6.95 2.47
N ILE A 73 -0.71 -6.67 1.67
CA ILE A 73 -1.72 -5.65 1.95
C ILE A 73 -3.07 -6.35 2.02
N LEU A 74 -3.78 -6.14 3.11
CA LEU A 74 -5.11 -6.72 3.30
C LEU A 74 -6.14 -5.60 3.33
N TYR A 75 -7.12 -5.68 2.44
CA TYR A 75 -8.28 -4.80 2.44
C TYR A 75 -9.53 -5.64 2.67
N ARG A 76 -10.30 -5.28 3.70
CA ARG A 76 -11.58 -5.92 3.98
C ARG A 76 -12.66 -4.87 4.13
N ASN A 77 -13.71 -5.02 3.31
CA ASN A 77 -14.90 -4.19 3.39
C ASN A 77 -16.09 -5.11 3.68
N SER A 78 -16.51 -5.17 4.95
CA SER A 78 -17.57 -6.07 5.37
C SER A 78 -18.94 -5.66 4.83
N LYS A 79 -19.13 -4.38 4.53
CA LYS A 79 -20.36 -3.85 3.97
C LYS A 79 -20.59 -4.33 2.53
N GLU A 80 -19.53 -4.30 1.73
CA GLU A 80 -19.56 -4.74 0.33
C GLU A 80 -19.16 -6.20 0.15
N LYS A 81 -18.82 -6.87 1.26
CA LYS A 81 -18.39 -8.28 1.26
C LYS A 81 -17.15 -8.51 0.39
N ILE A 82 -16.18 -7.63 0.52
CA ILE A 82 -14.91 -7.68 -0.22
C ILE A 82 -13.80 -8.06 0.74
N ILE A 83 -12.93 -8.99 0.33
CA ILE A 83 -11.67 -9.28 0.98
C ILE A 83 -10.63 -9.47 -0.10
N TRP A 84 -9.67 -8.54 -0.19
CA TRP A 84 -8.55 -8.65 -1.12
C TRP A 84 -7.24 -8.72 -0.36
N GLN A 85 -6.33 -9.55 -0.83
CA GLN A 85 -4.93 -9.55 -0.43
C GLN A 85 -4.06 -9.23 -1.63
N PHE A 86 -3.13 -8.31 -1.42
CA PHE A 86 -2.14 -7.95 -2.45
C PHE A 86 -0.77 -8.28 -1.90
N HIS A 87 0.00 -9.10 -2.60
CA HIS A 87 1.38 -9.40 -2.26
C HIS A 87 2.29 -8.74 -3.26
N GLY A 88 3.37 -8.16 -2.80
CA GLY A 88 4.29 -7.50 -3.71
C GLY A 88 5.61 -7.14 -3.07
N ASN A 89 6.40 -6.38 -3.80
CA ASN A 89 7.71 -5.92 -3.39
C ASN A 89 7.74 -4.40 -3.35
N ALA A 90 8.07 -3.85 -2.19
CA ALA A 90 8.08 -2.41 -1.95
C ALA A 90 9.44 -1.81 -2.24
N LYS A 91 9.42 -0.63 -2.82
CA LYS A 91 10.61 0.19 -3.05
C LYS A 91 10.38 1.58 -2.49
N ILE A 92 11.39 2.13 -1.83
CA ILE A 92 11.37 3.53 -1.44
C ILE A 92 11.70 4.37 -2.66
N ILE A 93 10.87 5.35 -2.97
CA ILE A 93 11.05 6.19 -4.15
C ILE A 93 11.86 7.43 -3.76
N ASP A 94 12.99 7.63 -4.43
CA ASP A 94 13.83 8.81 -4.26
C ASP A 94 13.72 9.81 -5.43
N ASN A 95 13.02 9.44 -6.51
CA ASN A 95 12.72 10.35 -7.60
C ASN A 95 11.68 11.37 -7.17
N ALA A 96 12.04 12.67 -7.25
CA ALA A 96 11.19 13.75 -6.75
C ALA A 96 9.85 13.84 -7.48
N ASP A 97 9.85 13.63 -8.79
CA ASP A 97 8.62 13.73 -9.59
C ASP A 97 7.65 12.60 -9.28
N ILE A 98 8.15 11.38 -9.15
CA ILE A 98 7.31 10.22 -8.80
C ILE A 98 6.80 10.35 -7.37
N SER A 99 7.64 10.79 -6.44
CA SER A 99 7.24 11.04 -5.05
C SER A 99 6.11 12.06 -4.96
N GLU A 100 6.17 13.12 -5.76
CA GLU A 100 5.14 14.15 -5.81
C GLU A 100 3.82 13.59 -6.32
N VAL A 101 3.85 12.76 -7.37
CA VAL A 101 2.65 12.08 -7.90
C VAL A 101 2.03 11.19 -6.84
N ILE A 102 2.84 10.43 -6.12
CA ILE A 102 2.36 9.55 -5.05
C ILE A 102 1.75 10.35 -3.92
N TYR A 103 2.41 11.43 -3.47
CA TYR A 103 1.89 12.29 -2.42
C TYR A 103 0.53 12.88 -2.80
N ASN A 104 0.40 13.36 -4.04
CA ASN A 104 -0.83 13.96 -4.52
C ASN A 104 -1.98 12.96 -4.64
N GLY A 105 -1.68 11.68 -4.71
CA GLY A 105 -2.68 10.61 -4.76
C GLY A 105 -3.19 10.14 -3.41
N ILE A 106 -2.56 10.55 -2.30
CA ILE A 106 -2.99 10.08 -0.97
C ILE A 106 -4.16 10.90 -0.44
N HIS A 107 -4.87 10.34 0.52
CA HIS A 107 -6.04 10.97 1.13
C HIS A 107 -5.67 12.33 1.75
N PRO A 108 -6.49 13.38 1.56
CA PRO A 108 -6.18 14.71 2.12
C PRO A 108 -5.93 14.72 3.63
N GLY A 109 -6.61 13.87 4.39
CA GLY A 109 -6.38 13.72 5.83
C GLY A 109 -4.99 13.21 6.15
N GLU A 110 -4.42 12.37 5.29
CA GLU A 110 -3.05 11.88 5.45
C GLU A 110 -2.03 12.91 4.98
N GLN A 111 -2.33 13.66 3.91
CA GLN A 111 -1.48 14.77 3.49
C GLN A 111 -1.33 15.82 4.60
N ALA A 112 -2.42 16.09 5.32
CA ALA A 112 -2.42 17.06 6.43
C ALA A 112 -1.50 16.65 7.59
N LYS A 113 -1.16 15.36 7.70
CA LYS A 113 -0.25 14.86 8.74
C LYS A 113 1.22 15.03 8.37
N ASP A 114 1.53 15.31 7.11
CA ASP A 114 2.88 15.58 6.62
C ASP A 114 2.83 16.65 5.52
N PRO A 115 2.40 17.87 5.86
CA PRO A 115 2.23 18.93 4.85
C PRO A 115 3.54 19.36 4.21
N ASP A 116 4.66 19.19 4.90
CA ASP A 116 5.98 19.57 4.39
C ASP A 116 6.66 18.46 3.62
N LYS A 117 6.00 17.30 3.46
CA LYS A 117 6.50 16.16 2.68
C LYS A 117 7.85 15.66 3.18
N LEU A 118 8.01 15.56 4.50
CA LEU A 118 9.25 15.10 5.12
C LEU A 118 9.39 13.58 5.09
N GLY A 119 8.30 12.87 4.85
CA GLY A 119 8.27 11.41 4.76
C GLY A 119 8.78 10.89 3.42
N ALA A 120 8.40 9.66 3.11
CA ALA A 120 8.86 8.98 1.90
C ALA A 120 7.71 8.29 1.18
N ALA A 121 7.76 8.33 -0.15
CA ALA A 121 6.86 7.59 -1.02
C ALA A 121 7.33 6.15 -1.14
N VAL A 122 6.39 5.20 -1.09
CA VAL A 122 6.65 3.78 -1.28
C VAL A 122 5.82 3.30 -2.46
N LEU A 123 6.44 2.54 -3.35
CA LEU A 123 5.76 1.91 -4.48
C LEU A 123 5.87 0.40 -4.32
N VAL A 124 4.73 -0.29 -4.33
CA VAL A 124 4.65 -1.75 -4.19
C VAL A 124 4.27 -2.36 -5.53
N GLU A 125 5.21 -3.07 -6.14
CA GLU A 125 4.95 -3.84 -7.36
C GLU A 125 4.24 -5.12 -6.97
N ILE A 126 3.01 -5.29 -7.44
CA ILE A 126 2.15 -6.40 -7.04
C ILE A 126 2.47 -7.64 -7.87
N SER A 127 2.58 -8.78 -7.20
CA SER A 127 2.87 -10.08 -7.84
C SER A 127 1.74 -11.10 -7.69
N ILE A 128 0.91 -10.98 -6.65
CA ILE A 128 -0.21 -11.89 -6.40
C ILE A 128 -1.38 -11.10 -5.85
N VAL A 129 -2.57 -11.36 -6.34
CA VAL A 129 -3.81 -10.82 -5.77
C VAL A 129 -4.75 -11.96 -5.46
N LEU A 130 -5.29 -11.96 -4.23
CA LEU A 130 -6.31 -12.91 -3.81
C LEU A 130 -7.63 -12.19 -3.56
N GLN A 131 -8.71 -12.89 -3.87
CA GLN A 131 -10.05 -12.53 -3.41
C GLN A 131 -10.51 -13.63 -2.46
N GLY A 132 -10.68 -13.28 -1.17
CA GLY A 132 -10.79 -14.29 -0.14
C GLY A 132 -9.54 -15.16 -0.11
N SER A 133 -9.70 -16.46 -0.28
CA SER A 133 -8.59 -17.41 -0.35
C SER A 133 -8.19 -17.78 -1.78
N LYS A 134 -8.86 -17.21 -2.79
CA LYS A 134 -8.63 -17.56 -4.18
C LYS A 134 -7.67 -16.59 -4.85
N VAL A 135 -6.61 -17.11 -5.46
CA VAL A 135 -5.71 -16.31 -6.30
C VAL A 135 -6.47 -15.92 -7.57
N ILE A 136 -6.61 -14.62 -7.83
CA ILE A 136 -7.30 -14.10 -9.01
C ILE A 136 -6.36 -13.46 -10.02
N MET A 137 -5.17 -13.06 -9.58
CA MET A 137 -4.12 -12.51 -10.47
C MET A 137 -2.76 -12.97 -9.96
N GLU A 138 -1.85 -13.27 -10.87
CA GLU A 138 -0.50 -13.69 -10.51
C GLU A 138 0.45 -13.44 -11.69
N LEU A 139 1.65 -12.98 -11.39
CA LEU A 139 2.71 -12.85 -12.40
C LEU A 139 3.19 -14.20 -12.92
#